data_340e7c0875887e04f5f75d02f4c6cb0b
#
_entry.id   340e7c0875887e04f5f75d02f4c6cb0b
#
_cell.length_a   1.000
_cell.length_b   1.000
_cell.length_c   1.000
_cell.angle_alpha   90.00
_cell.angle_beta   90.00
_cell.angle_gamma   90.00
#
_symmetry.space_group_name_H-M   'P 1'
#
loop_
_entity.id
_entity.type
_entity.pdbx_description
1 polymer ?
#
loop_
_entity_poly.entity_id
_entity_poly.type
_entity_poly.pdbx_seq_one_letter_code
_entity_poly.pdbx_strand_id
1 'polypeptide(L)'
;MSENVHFRSTTRHMLRESQNYVNQTLMGGLSGFESPIGLDRRDRINALKSGDIGFVHSWDINTSVDGPGTRMTVFMSGCPLRCQYCQNPDTWKMRDGKPVYYEAMVKKIERYVDLFKATHGGITFSGGESMMQPAFVSRVFRAAKEMGVHTCLDTSGFLGASYTDDMVDDIDLCLLDVKSGDEETYKKVTGGILQPTIDFGQRLAKAGKKIWVRFVLVPGLTSSEENVENVAKICESFGDAVEHIDVLGFHQLGRPKWHMLNIPYPLEDQKGPSEAMKQRVVEQFQSHGFTVY
;
A
#
# COMPACT_ATOMS: atom_id res chain seq x y z
N MET A 1 41.02 -7.03 17.53
CA MET A 1 39.99 -6.24 16.77
C MET A 1 39.30 -7.03 15.67
N SER A 2 39.42 -8.34 15.54
CA SER A 2 38.83 -9.17 14.46
C SER A 2 37.53 -9.91 14.82
N GLU A 3 37.25 -10.10 16.13
CA GLU A 3 36.07 -10.86 16.56
C GLU A 3 34.72 -10.09 16.42
N ASN A 4 34.74 -8.76 16.50
CA ASN A 4 33.51 -7.95 16.46
C ASN A 4 32.91 -7.78 15.05
N VAL A 5 33.68 -8.04 14.00
CA VAL A 5 33.18 -7.91 12.59
C VAL A 5 32.45 -9.19 12.16
N HIS A 6 32.88 -10.34 12.64
CA HIS A 6 32.27 -11.64 12.32
C HIS A 6 30.88 -11.78 12.98
N PHE A 7 30.74 -11.34 14.23
CA PHE A 7 29.48 -11.39 14.97
C PHE A 7 28.38 -10.52 14.34
N ARG A 8 28.72 -9.32 13.85
CA ARG A 8 27.78 -8.43 13.17
C ARG A 8 27.31 -8.96 11.79
N SER A 9 28.16 -9.70 11.08
CA SER A 9 27.82 -10.32 9.80
C SER A 9 26.87 -11.50 9.98
N THR A 10 27.12 -12.34 10.97
CA THR A 10 26.32 -13.54 11.28
C THR A 10 24.92 -13.15 11.79
N THR A 11 24.84 -12.15 12.66
CA THR A 11 23.57 -11.66 13.20
C THR A 11 22.70 -11.01 12.10
N ARG A 12 23.31 -10.27 11.17
CA ARG A 12 22.59 -9.73 9.99
C ARG A 12 22.08 -10.83 9.05
N HIS A 13 22.83 -11.91 8.88
CA HIS A 13 22.43 -13.03 8.03
C HIS A 13 21.28 -13.81 8.70
N MET A 14 21.37 -14.13 9.96
CA MET A 14 20.31 -14.79 10.74
C MET A 14 19.02 -13.96 10.80
N LEU A 15 19.11 -12.63 10.97
CA LEU A 15 17.96 -11.74 10.94
C LEU A 15 17.29 -11.69 9.56
N ARG A 16 18.06 -11.76 8.48
CA ARG A 16 17.54 -11.86 7.11
C ARG A 16 16.86 -13.20 6.83
N GLU A 17 17.42 -14.29 7.33
CA GLU A 17 16.83 -15.63 7.19
C GLU A 17 15.57 -15.77 8.03
N SER A 18 15.53 -15.26 9.25
CA SER A 18 14.32 -15.25 10.09
C SER A 18 13.21 -14.35 9.49
N GLN A 19 13.57 -13.21 8.91
CA GLN A 19 12.64 -12.31 8.22
C GLN A 19 12.07 -12.97 6.96
N ASN A 20 12.89 -13.69 6.19
CA ASN A 20 12.44 -14.49 5.07
C ASN A 20 11.51 -15.63 5.50
N TYR A 21 11.80 -16.28 6.64
CA TYR A 21 10.97 -17.37 7.18
C TYR A 21 9.59 -16.84 7.66
N VAL A 22 9.55 -15.72 8.38
CA VAL A 22 8.31 -15.09 8.82
C VAL A 22 7.47 -14.62 7.64
N ASN A 23 8.09 -14.00 6.62
CA ASN A 23 7.40 -13.56 5.41
C ASN A 23 6.88 -14.73 4.56
N GLN A 24 7.60 -15.86 4.53
CA GLN A 24 7.15 -17.05 3.82
C GLN A 24 6.02 -17.79 4.53
N THR A 25 5.93 -17.69 5.84
CA THR A 25 4.98 -18.47 6.65
C THR A 25 3.68 -17.70 6.94
N LEU A 26 3.72 -16.37 7.02
CA LEU A 26 2.57 -15.54 7.39
C LEU A 26 1.88 -14.83 6.22
N MET A 27 2.53 -14.73 5.05
CA MET A 27 2.01 -13.93 3.93
C MET A 27 2.22 -14.60 2.55
N GLY A 28 1.98 -15.89 2.39
CA GLY A 28 2.11 -16.58 1.10
C GLY A 28 3.52 -16.54 0.48
N GLY A 29 4.40 -15.68 0.97
CA GLY A 29 5.79 -15.52 0.54
C GLY A 29 5.93 -15.12 -0.93
N LEU A 30 7.12 -15.34 -1.49
CA LEU A 30 7.39 -15.18 -2.93
C LEU A 30 7.50 -16.54 -3.65
N SER A 31 6.93 -17.59 -3.05
CA SER A 31 6.91 -18.92 -3.67
C SER A 31 6.20 -18.88 -5.02
N GLY A 32 6.87 -19.40 -6.04
CA GLY A 32 6.34 -19.48 -7.41
C GLY A 32 6.60 -18.26 -8.28
N PHE A 33 7.46 -17.31 -7.86
CA PHE A 33 8.04 -16.31 -8.77
C PHE A 33 9.47 -16.68 -9.13
N GLU A 34 9.77 -16.67 -10.42
CA GLU A 34 11.13 -16.72 -10.93
C GLU A 34 11.79 -15.35 -10.72
N SER A 35 12.93 -15.30 -10.05
CA SER A 35 13.68 -14.07 -9.84
C SER A 35 14.71 -13.87 -10.95
N PRO A 36 14.92 -12.64 -11.46
CA PRO A 36 15.99 -12.31 -12.38
C PRO A 36 17.35 -12.65 -11.76
N ILE A 37 18.07 -13.58 -12.38
CA ILE A 37 19.43 -13.95 -11.98
C ILE A 37 20.40 -13.30 -12.99
N GLY A 38 21.43 -12.60 -12.47
CA GLY A 38 22.55 -12.16 -13.29
C GLY A 38 22.41 -10.81 -14.00
N LEU A 39 21.36 -10.02 -13.74
CA LEU A 39 21.27 -8.66 -14.27
C LEU A 39 22.34 -7.76 -13.64
N ASP A 40 23.14 -7.09 -14.46
CA ASP A 40 24.03 -6.04 -14.00
C ASP A 40 23.24 -4.81 -13.48
N ARG A 41 23.94 -3.83 -12.92
CA ARG A 41 23.30 -2.64 -12.33
C ARG A 41 22.55 -1.81 -13.40
N ARG A 42 23.09 -1.69 -14.61
CA ARG A 42 22.52 -0.89 -15.71
C ARG A 42 21.27 -1.56 -16.25
N ASP A 43 21.34 -2.86 -16.51
CA ASP A 43 20.23 -3.66 -17.02
C ASP A 43 19.07 -3.69 -16.02
N ARG A 44 19.38 -3.80 -14.73
CA ARG A 44 18.38 -3.72 -13.67
C ARG A 44 17.67 -2.37 -13.63
N ILE A 45 18.39 -1.26 -13.78
CA ILE A 45 17.79 0.10 -13.83
C ILE A 45 16.89 0.22 -15.08
N ASN A 46 17.35 -0.26 -16.22
CA ASN A 46 16.57 -0.22 -17.45
C ASN A 46 15.29 -1.07 -17.33
N ALA A 47 15.39 -2.27 -16.83
CA ALA A 47 14.26 -3.18 -16.62
C ALA A 47 13.23 -2.62 -15.60
N LEU A 48 13.67 -1.88 -14.58
CA LEU A 48 12.76 -1.16 -13.67
C LEU A 48 12.03 -0.01 -14.39
N LYS A 49 12.74 0.76 -15.21
CA LYS A 49 12.16 1.90 -15.95
C LYS A 49 11.15 1.43 -17.00
N SER A 50 11.42 0.31 -17.67
CA SER A 50 10.51 -0.29 -18.66
C SER A 50 9.34 -1.06 -18.01
N GLY A 51 9.44 -1.39 -16.71
CA GLY A 51 8.47 -2.25 -16.03
C GLY A 51 8.64 -3.73 -16.33
N ASP A 52 9.80 -4.16 -16.86
CA ASP A 52 10.10 -5.59 -17.08
C ASP A 52 10.34 -6.33 -15.77
N ILE A 53 10.77 -5.61 -14.73
CA ILE A 53 10.88 -6.13 -13.37
C ILE A 53 10.22 -5.19 -12.37
N GLY A 54 9.65 -5.79 -11.29
CA GLY A 54 9.21 -5.08 -10.09
C GLY A 54 9.86 -5.67 -8.85
N PHE A 55 10.12 -4.83 -7.84
CA PHE A 55 10.59 -5.28 -6.53
C PHE A 55 9.38 -5.56 -5.63
N VAL A 56 9.11 -6.82 -5.42
CA VAL A 56 7.96 -7.33 -4.65
C VAL A 56 8.44 -7.78 -3.27
N HIS A 57 7.73 -7.37 -2.22
CA HIS A 57 7.94 -7.85 -0.86
C HIS A 57 7.30 -9.23 -0.66
N SER A 58 6.00 -9.32 -0.93
CA SER A 58 5.20 -10.54 -0.78
C SER A 58 3.90 -10.43 -1.56
N TRP A 59 3.12 -11.49 -1.60
CA TRP A 59 1.76 -11.50 -2.12
C TRP A 59 0.90 -12.44 -1.28
N ASP A 60 -0.41 -12.20 -1.29
CA ASP A 60 -1.40 -13.04 -0.62
C ASP A 60 -2.71 -13.10 -1.42
N ILE A 61 -3.54 -14.09 -1.13
CA ILE A 61 -4.92 -14.16 -1.62
C ILE A 61 -5.83 -13.91 -0.41
N ASN A 62 -6.60 -12.83 -0.47
CA ASN A 62 -7.53 -12.44 0.57
C ASN A 62 -8.91 -12.13 -0.01
N THR A 63 -9.90 -11.97 0.87
CA THR A 63 -11.27 -11.65 0.48
C THR A 63 -11.74 -10.41 1.22
N SER A 64 -12.17 -9.39 0.46
CA SER A 64 -12.79 -8.15 0.96
C SER A 64 -11.95 -7.34 1.96
N VAL A 65 -10.61 -7.41 1.86
CA VAL A 65 -9.69 -6.63 2.71
C VAL A 65 -9.06 -5.48 1.91
N ASP A 66 -8.52 -5.79 0.74
CA ASP A 66 -7.81 -4.82 -0.11
C ASP A 66 -8.58 -4.55 -1.41
N GLY A 67 -9.89 -4.37 -1.31
CA GLY A 67 -10.82 -4.14 -2.40
C GLY A 67 -11.89 -5.25 -2.52
N PRO A 68 -12.77 -5.21 -3.54
CA PRO A 68 -13.92 -6.11 -3.66
C PRO A 68 -13.52 -7.55 -4.02
N GLY A 69 -14.31 -8.51 -3.54
CA GLY A 69 -14.20 -9.93 -3.87
C GLY A 69 -12.92 -10.59 -3.35
N THR A 70 -12.59 -11.76 -3.90
CA THR A 70 -11.32 -12.45 -3.61
C THR A 70 -10.22 -11.90 -4.50
N ARG A 71 -9.10 -11.49 -3.90
CA ARG A 71 -8.05 -10.74 -4.60
C ARG A 71 -6.67 -11.32 -4.35
N MET A 72 -5.81 -11.17 -5.35
CA MET A 72 -4.37 -11.25 -5.14
C MET A 72 -3.86 -9.87 -4.75
N THR A 73 -3.45 -9.70 -3.50
CA THR A 73 -2.76 -8.49 -3.06
C THR A 73 -1.27 -8.69 -3.18
N VAL A 74 -0.61 -7.82 -3.95
CA VAL A 74 0.84 -7.81 -4.16
C VAL A 74 1.42 -6.63 -3.41
N PHE A 75 2.25 -6.91 -2.42
CA PHE A 75 2.93 -5.91 -1.60
C PHE A 75 4.25 -5.52 -2.26
N MET A 76 4.31 -4.30 -2.77
CA MET A 76 5.51 -3.75 -3.40
C MET A 76 6.52 -3.25 -2.37
N SER A 77 7.80 -3.28 -2.72
CA SER A 77 8.87 -2.68 -1.91
C SER A 77 9.22 -1.29 -2.40
N GLY A 78 9.54 -0.42 -1.44
CA GLY A 78 9.82 1.00 -1.64
C GLY A 78 8.64 1.86 -1.15
N CYS A 79 8.94 2.83 -0.27
CA CYS A 79 7.98 3.84 0.18
C CYS A 79 8.73 5.13 0.53
N PRO A 80 8.30 6.30 0.05
CA PRO A 80 8.92 7.58 0.41
C PRO A 80 8.48 8.08 1.77
N LEU A 81 7.30 7.64 2.26
CA LEU A 81 6.72 8.05 3.52
C LEU A 81 7.26 7.23 4.70
N ARG A 82 7.13 7.79 5.91
CA ARG A 82 7.55 7.18 7.19
C ARG A 82 6.43 7.25 8.20
N CYS A 83 5.26 6.71 7.81
CA CYS A 83 4.07 6.76 8.66
C CYS A 83 4.33 6.15 10.03
N GLN A 84 3.99 6.87 11.10
CA GLN A 84 4.23 6.44 12.47
C GLN A 84 3.51 5.13 12.83
N TYR A 85 2.37 4.86 12.19
CA TYR A 85 1.56 3.63 12.38
C TYR A 85 1.77 2.60 11.25
N CYS A 86 2.88 2.66 10.53
CA CYS A 86 3.11 1.75 9.40
C CYS A 86 3.04 0.28 9.83
N GLN A 87 2.20 -0.51 9.15
CA GLN A 87 2.07 -1.95 9.39
C GLN A 87 3.16 -2.75 8.69
N ASN A 88 3.78 -2.16 7.66
CA ASN A 88 4.78 -2.82 6.81
C ASN A 88 6.08 -2.01 6.70
N PRO A 89 6.76 -1.66 7.81
CA PRO A 89 8.02 -0.89 7.76
C PRO A 89 9.15 -1.66 7.05
N ASP A 90 9.00 -2.97 6.92
CA ASP A 90 9.88 -3.87 6.17
C ASP A 90 9.80 -3.67 4.64
N THR A 91 8.78 -2.97 4.15
CA THR A 91 8.65 -2.61 2.72
C THR A 91 9.30 -1.28 2.34
N TRP A 92 9.80 -0.48 3.30
CA TRP A 92 10.26 0.88 3.03
C TRP A 92 11.39 0.99 2.00
N LYS A 93 12.29 0.01 1.99
CA LYS A 93 13.45 0.03 1.10
C LYS A 93 13.19 -0.88 -0.09
N MET A 94 13.20 -0.32 -1.30
CA MET A 94 13.03 -1.09 -2.53
C MET A 94 14.01 -2.27 -2.63
N ARG A 95 15.25 -2.09 -2.19
CA ARG A 95 16.30 -3.13 -2.23
C ARG A 95 16.03 -4.35 -1.33
N ASP A 96 15.08 -4.22 -0.38
CA ASP A 96 14.74 -5.31 0.54
C ASP A 96 13.66 -6.23 -0.08
N GLY A 97 13.03 -5.80 -1.19
CA GLY A 97 12.16 -6.63 -2.02
C GLY A 97 12.94 -7.56 -2.96
N LYS A 98 12.25 -8.56 -3.48
CA LYS A 98 12.79 -9.45 -4.51
C LYS A 98 12.38 -8.97 -5.89
N PRO A 99 13.31 -8.94 -6.88
CA PRO A 99 12.95 -8.65 -8.25
C PRO A 99 12.10 -9.79 -8.80
N VAL A 100 10.99 -9.43 -9.43
CA VAL A 100 10.04 -10.34 -10.09
C VAL A 100 9.88 -9.88 -11.54
N TYR A 101 9.97 -10.79 -12.50
CA TYR A 101 9.68 -10.50 -13.91
C TYR A 101 8.21 -10.19 -14.13
N TYR A 102 7.91 -9.25 -15.02
CA TYR A 102 6.55 -8.94 -15.46
C TYR A 102 5.79 -10.20 -15.92
N GLU A 103 6.41 -11.01 -16.76
CA GLU A 103 5.82 -12.24 -17.30
C GLU A 103 5.51 -13.26 -16.19
N ALA A 104 6.37 -13.35 -15.17
CA ALA A 104 6.14 -14.23 -14.03
C ALA A 104 4.93 -13.76 -13.19
N MET A 105 4.75 -12.45 -13.05
CA MET A 105 3.59 -11.87 -12.38
C MET A 105 2.31 -12.14 -13.16
N VAL A 106 2.30 -11.87 -14.46
CA VAL A 106 1.14 -12.13 -15.33
C VAL A 106 0.77 -13.62 -15.30
N LYS A 107 1.74 -14.53 -15.50
CA LYS A 107 1.51 -15.98 -15.41
C LYS A 107 0.97 -16.41 -14.04
N LYS A 108 1.33 -15.70 -12.98
CA LYS A 108 0.76 -15.96 -11.65
C LYS A 108 -0.70 -15.55 -11.58
N ILE A 109 -1.07 -14.40 -12.12
CA ILE A 109 -2.45 -13.89 -12.17
C ILE A 109 -3.33 -14.83 -13.00
N GLU A 110 -2.85 -15.30 -14.15
CA GLU A 110 -3.57 -16.23 -15.04
C GLU A 110 -4.12 -17.45 -14.30
N ARG A 111 -3.41 -17.97 -13.31
CA ARG A 111 -3.83 -19.14 -12.52
C ARG A 111 -5.07 -18.89 -11.65
N TYR A 112 -5.40 -17.63 -11.40
CA TYR A 112 -6.49 -17.23 -10.51
C TYR A 112 -7.62 -16.48 -11.22
N VAL A 113 -7.55 -16.34 -12.56
CA VAL A 113 -8.54 -15.57 -13.34
C VAL A 113 -9.96 -16.07 -13.10
N ASP A 114 -10.17 -17.38 -13.12
CA ASP A 114 -11.50 -17.97 -12.90
C ASP A 114 -12.02 -17.69 -11.48
N LEU A 115 -11.15 -17.77 -10.48
CA LEU A 115 -11.48 -17.41 -9.10
C LEU A 115 -11.87 -15.94 -8.99
N PHE A 116 -11.08 -15.04 -9.60
CA PHE A 116 -11.35 -13.60 -9.56
C PHE A 116 -12.68 -13.26 -10.24
N LYS A 117 -12.96 -13.85 -11.41
CA LYS A 117 -14.23 -13.64 -12.11
C LYS A 117 -15.41 -14.19 -11.32
N ALA A 118 -15.29 -15.37 -10.73
CA ALA A 118 -16.36 -16.00 -9.94
C ALA A 118 -16.70 -15.22 -8.66
N THR A 119 -15.74 -14.49 -8.10
CA THR A 119 -15.90 -13.74 -6.84
C THR A 119 -16.01 -12.22 -7.04
N HIS A 120 -16.08 -11.74 -8.28
CA HIS A 120 -15.99 -10.31 -8.61
C HIS A 120 -14.77 -9.64 -7.98
N GLY A 121 -13.66 -10.39 -7.89
CA GLY A 121 -12.38 -9.98 -7.32
C GLY A 121 -11.37 -9.56 -8.37
N GLY A 122 -10.08 -9.63 -8.02
CA GLY A 122 -9.04 -9.23 -8.96
C GLY A 122 -7.65 -9.16 -8.38
N ILE A 123 -6.88 -8.17 -8.81
CA ILE A 123 -5.53 -7.89 -8.30
C ILE A 123 -5.49 -6.52 -7.61
N THR A 124 -4.75 -6.45 -6.50
CA THR A 124 -4.41 -5.19 -5.82
C THR A 124 -2.91 -5.06 -5.72
N PHE A 125 -2.37 -3.92 -6.12
CA PHE A 125 -1.02 -3.53 -5.74
C PHE A 125 -1.06 -2.61 -4.53
N SER A 126 -0.34 -3.02 -3.48
CA SER A 126 -0.22 -2.38 -2.16
C SER A 126 1.24 -2.44 -1.67
N GLY A 127 1.48 -2.47 -0.36
CA GLY A 127 2.78 -2.75 0.25
C GLY A 127 3.44 -1.55 0.89
N GLY A 128 4.56 -1.06 0.33
CA GLY A 128 5.16 0.22 0.68
C GLY A 128 4.37 1.36 0.03
N GLU A 129 4.75 1.73 -1.18
CA GLU A 129 4.00 2.64 -2.05
C GLU A 129 4.09 2.09 -3.48
N SER A 130 2.96 1.62 -4.01
CA SER A 130 2.91 0.98 -5.33
C SER A 130 3.39 1.90 -6.45
N MET A 131 3.14 3.21 -6.29
CA MET A 131 3.54 4.24 -7.25
C MET A 131 5.05 4.52 -7.28
N MET A 132 5.85 3.87 -6.42
CA MET A 132 7.31 3.86 -6.56
C MET A 132 7.78 3.09 -7.80
N GLN A 133 6.93 2.23 -8.36
CA GLN A 133 7.25 1.36 -9.49
C GLN A 133 6.14 1.42 -10.56
N PRO A 134 5.82 2.63 -11.06
CA PRO A 134 4.60 2.86 -11.85
C PRO A 134 4.57 2.05 -13.14
N ALA A 135 5.70 1.91 -13.85
CA ALA A 135 5.77 1.18 -15.11
C ALA A 135 5.44 -0.32 -14.94
N PHE A 136 5.92 -0.96 -13.87
CA PHE A 136 5.62 -2.36 -13.58
C PHE A 136 4.15 -2.54 -13.23
N VAL A 137 3.63 -1.72 -12.31
CA VAL A 137 2.25 -1.81 -11.83
C VAL A 137 1.26 -1.59 -12.98
N SER A 138 1.44 -0.54 -13.80
CA SER A 138 0.57 -0.25 -14.94
C SER A 138 0.59 -1.36 -15.99
N ARG A 139 1.78 -1.88 -16.35
CA ARG A 139 1.86 -3.00 -17.31
C ARG A 139 1.11 -4.25 -16.81
N VAL A 140 1.26 -4.59 -15.53
CA VAL A 140 0.56 -5.73 -14.95
C VAL A 140 -0.94 -5.49 -14.88
N PHE A 141 -1.39 -4.27 -14.53
CA PHE A 141 -2.80 -3.92 -14.55
C PHE A 141 -3.40 -4.04 -15.95
N ARG A 142 -2.70 -3.55 -16.97
CA ARG A 142 -3.14 -3.67 -18.37
C ARG A 142 -3.33 -5.12 -18.78
N ALA A 143 -2.36 -5.98 -18.48
CA ALA A 143 -2.49 -7.42 -18.74
C ALA A 143 -3.64 -8.06 -17.95
N ALA A 144 -3.85 -7.66 -16.70
CA ALA A 144 -4.98 -8.13 -15.89
C ALA A 144 -6.33 -7.72 -16.51
N LYS A 145 -6.45 -6.47 -16.97
CA LYS A 145 -7.66 -5.97 -17.66
C LYS A 145 -7.93 -6.71 -18.99
N GLU A 146 -6.90 -7.00 -19.75
CA GLU A 146 -7.01 -7.82 -20.98
C GLU A 146 -7.57 -9.23 -20.68
N MET A 147 -7.30 -9.78 -19.49
CA MET A 147 -7.86 -11.04 -19.00
C MET A 147 -9.27 -10.88 -18.38
N GLY A 148 -9.81 -9.65 -18.30
CA GLY A 148 -11.08 -9.33 -17.64
C GLY A 148 -11.01 -9.40 -16.12
N VAL A 149 -9.83 -9.14 -15.54
CA VAL A 149 -9.57 -9.10 -14.09
C VAL A 149 -9.58 -7.67 -13.61
N HIS A 150 -10.34 -7.40 -12.55
CA HIS A 150 -10.46 -6.07 -11.92
C HIS A 150 -9.14 -5.64 -11.27
N THR A 151 -8.76 -4.38 -11.46
CA THR A 151 -7.52 -3.80 -10.96
C THR A 151 -7.76 -2.79 -9.86
N CYS A 152 -7.00 -2.89 -8.77
CA CYS A 152 -7.11 -2.00 -7.62
C CYS A 152 -5.73 -1.48 -7.21
N LEU A 153 -5.60 -0.16 -7.09
CA LEU A 153 -4.39 0.51 -6.63
C LEU A 153 -4.58 0.95 -5.18
N ASP A 154 -3.79 0.41 -4.26
CA ASP A 154 -3.70 0.85 -2.87
C ASP A 154 -2.49 1.78 -2.72
N THR A 155 -2.74 3.04 -2.38
CA THR A 155 -1.73 4.11 -2.40
C THR A 155 -2.05 5.25 -1.45
N SER A 156 -1.02 5.94 -1.00
CA SER A 156 -1.16 7.24 -0.34
C SER A 156 -1.46 8.40 -1.30
N GLY A 157 -1.36 8.17 -2.61
CA GLY A 157 -1.44 9.22 -3.62
C GLY A 157 -0.23 10.17 -3.67
N PHE A 158 0.72 10.04 -2.75
CA PHE A 158 1.86 10.96 -2.61
C PHE A 158 2.72 11.05 -3.88
N LEU A 159 2.81 10.00 -4.65
CA LEU A 159 3.53 9.95 -5.93
C LEU A 159 2.61 10.06 -7.15
N GLY A 160 1.38 10.56 -6.99
CA GLY A 160 0.38 10.65 -8.05
C GLY A 160 0.86 11.33 -9.34
N ALA A 161 1.73 12.33 -9.23
CA ALA A 161 2.33 13.00 -10.36
C ALA A 161 3.22 12.09 -11.24
N SER A 162 3.67 10.94 -10.72
CA SER A 162 4.48 9.97 -11.49
C SER A 162 3.65 9.05 -12.38
N TYR A 163 2.33 8.99 -12.19
CA TYR A 163 1.40 8.25 -13.04
C TYR A 163 0.99 9.10 -14.24
N THR A 164 1.13 8.56 -15.44
CA THR A 164 0.57 9.17 -16.66
C THR A 164 -0.94 8.93 -16.73
N ASP A 165 -1.64 9.58 -17.65
CA ASP A 165 -3.08 9.36 -17.83
C ASP A 165 -3.37 7.93 -18.30
N ASP A 166 -2.56 7.39 -19.21
CA ASP A 166 -2.63 5.99 -19.64
C ASP A 166 -2.50 5.00 -18.45
N MET A 167 -1.65 5.32 -17.47
CA MET A 167 -1.51 4.50 -16.26
C MET A 167 -2.73 4.62 -15.34
N VAL A 168 -3.35 5.80 -15.27
CA VAL A 168 -4.61 6.00 -14.55
C VAL A 168 -5.74 5.19 -15.20
N ASP A 169 -5.74 5.07 -16.53
CA ASP A 169 -6.74 4.27 -17.26
C ASP A 169 -6.68 2.78 -16.90
N ASP A 170 -5.51 2.28 -16.54
CA ASP A 170 -5.34 0.90 -16.11
C ASP A 170 -5.92 0.59 -14.70
N ILE A 171 -6.36 1.62 -13.94
CA ILE A 171 -6.97 1.48 -12.61
C ILE A 171 -8.49 1.39 -12.73
N ASP A 172 -9.12 0.38 -12.12
CA ASP A 172 -10.58 0.31 -11.98
C ASP A 172 -11.04 0.92 -10.63
N LEU A 173 -10.29 0.68 -9.55
CA LEU A 173 -10.56 1.18 -8.21
C LEU A 173 -9.27 1.68 -7.56
N CYS A 174 -9.33 2.77 -6.83
CA CYS A 174 -8.24 3.23 -5.96
C CYS A 174 -8.66 3.16 -4.48
N LEU A 175 -7.86 2.45 -3.67
CA LEU A 175 -7.89 2.59 -2.22
C LEU A 175 -6.94 3.74 -1.89
N LEU A 176 -7.52 4.91 -1.59
CA LEU A 176 -6.73 6.12 -1.36
C LEU A 176 -6.62 6.40 0.13
N ASP A 177 -5.40 6.29 0.65
CA ASP A 177 -5.12 6.62 2.04
C ASP A 177 -5.05 8.14 2.25
N VAL A 178 -6.09 8.77 2.76
CA VAL A 178 -6.08 10.15 3.24
C VAL A 178 -5.66 10.16 4.71
N LYS A 179 -4.37 10.34 4.95
CA LYS A 179 -3.77 10.08 6.28
C LYS A 179 -3.99 11.20 7.30
N SER A 180 -4.39 12.38 6.85
CA SER A 180 -4.78 13.55 7.67
C SER A 180 -5.48 14.57 6.78
N GLY A 181 -6.25 15.47 7.40
CA GLY A 181 -6.93 16.59 6.75
C GLY A 181 -6.18 17.92 6.87
N ASP A 182 -5.10 17.96 7.63
CA ASP A 182 -4.25 19.16 7.75
C ASP A 182 -2.78 18.84 7.51
N GLU A 183 -2.05 19.83 7.00
CA GLU A 183 -0.66 19.68 6.56
C GLU A 183 0.30 19.36 7.71
N GLU A 184 0.09 19.97 8.89
CA GLU A 184 0.96 19.77 10.05
C GLU A 184 0.83 18.33 10.56
N THR A 185 -0.39 17.87 10.77
CA THR A 185 -0.68 16.49 11.18
C THR A 185 -0.22 15.51 10.12
N TYR A 186 -0.47 15.78 8.84
CA TYR A 186 0.00 14.92 7.76
C TYR A 186 1.52 14.75 7.78
N LYS A 187 2.26 15.86 7.89
CA LYS A 187 3.72 15.86 8.01
C LYS A 187 4.20 15.11 9.26
N LYS A 188 3.55 15.33 10.40
CA LYS A 188 3.85 14.61 11.65
C LYS A 188 3.63 13.11 11.52
N VAL A 189 2.53 12.71 10.88
CA VAL A 189 2.16 11.30 10.69
C VAL A 189 3.08 10.59 9.70
N THR A 190 3.38 11.24 8.56
CA THR A 190 3.96 10.57 7.38
C THR A 190 5.39 11.01 7.05
N GLY A 191 5.81 12.19 7.52
CA GLY A 191 7.03 12.87 7.08
C GLY A 191 6.93 13.52 5.69
N GLY A 192 5.77 13.43 5.02
CA GLY A 192 5.50 13.99 3.68
C GLY A 192 4.67 15.26 3.73
N ILE A 193 4.10 15.62 2.59
CA ILE A 193 3.18 16.75 2.37
C ILE A 193 1.84 16.23 1.86
N LEU A 194 0.73 16.89 2.23
CA LEU A 194 -0.63 16.44 1.96
C LEU A 194 -1.08 16.68 0.51
N GLN A 195 -0.69 17.81 -0.08
CA GLN A 195 -1.23 18.28 -1.35
C GLN A 195 -1.16 17.23 -2.48
N PRO A 196 -0.08 16.45 -2.69
CA PRO A 196 -0.05 15.41 -3.72
C PRO A 196 -1.14 14.35 -3.61
N THR A 197 -1.55 14.00 -2.37
CA THR A 197 -2.68 13.06 -2.13
C THR A 197 -3.99 13.66 -2.64
N ILE A 198 -4.23 14.94 -2.35
CA ILE A 198 -5.42 15.68 -2.80
C ILE A 198 -5.43 15.77 -4.33
N ASP A 199 -4.34 16.22 -4.93
CA ASP A 199 -4.21 16.36 -6.39
C ASP A 199 -4.46 15.04 -7.12
N PHE A 200 -3.97 13.93 -6.56
CA PHE A 200 -4.17 12.60 -7.14
C PHE A 200 -5.63 12.15 -7.02
N GLY A 201 -6.28 12.34 -5.86
CA GLY A 201 -7.69 12.02 -5.68
C GLY A 201 -8.59 12.80 -6.65
N GLN A 202 -8.34 14.11 -6.81
CA GLN A 202 -9.07 14.96 -7.78
C GLN A 202 -8.83 14.51 -9.23
N ARG A 203 -7.60 14.08 -9.55
CA ARG A 203 -7.28 13.55 -10.88
C ARG A 203 -8.00 12.24 -11.16
N LEU A 204 -8.06 11.31 -10.18
CA LEU A 204 -8.84 10.09 -10.28
C LEU A 204 -10.32 10.38 -10.51
N ALA A 205 -10.90 11.29 -9.75
CA ALA A 205 -12.29 11.72 -9.90
C ALA A 205 -12.56 12.29 -11.30
N LYS A 206 -11.70 13.17 -11.80
CA LYS A 206 -11.78 13.73 -13.14
C LYS A 206 -11.69 12.66 -14.24
N ALA A 207 -10.90 11.59 -13.99
CA ALA A 207 -10.78 10.45 -14.90
C ALA A 207 -11.94 9.43 -14.75
N GLY A 208 -12.94 9.71 -13.91
CA GLY A 208 -14.09 8.83 -13.67
C GLY A 208 -13.75 7.55 -12.91
N LYS A 209 -12.64 7.52 -12.19
CA LYS A 209 -12.22 6.36 -11.38
C LYS A 209 -12.94 6.35 -10.04
N LYS A 210 -13.20 5.15 -9.53
CA LYS A 210 -13.80 4.97 -8.20
C LYS A 210 -12.74 4.99 -7.11
N ILE A 211 -13.10 5.56 -5.96
CA ILE A 211 -12.22 5.74 -4.82
C ILE A 211 -12.90 5.18 -3.57
N TRP A 212 -12.22 4.29 -2.88
CA TRP A 212 -12.48 3.98 -1.48
C TRP A 212 -11.44 4.73 -0.66
N VAL A 213 -11.90 5.66 0.17
CA VAL A 213 -10.98 6.41 1.03
C VAL A 213 -10.69 5.61 2.28
N ARG A 214 -9.41 5.55 2.67
CA ARG A 214 -8.97 4.87 3.89
C ARG A 214 -8.40 5.89 4.87
N PHE A 215 -8.98 5.93 6.07
CA PHE A 215 -8.56 6.82 7.14
C PHE A 215 -8.19 6.03 8.39
N VAL A 216 -6.92 6.12 8.82
CA VAL A 216 -6.44 5.44 10.03
C VAL A 216 -6.68 6.34 11.25
N LEU A 217 -7.56 5.89 12.12
CA LEU A 217 -7.94 6.59 13.36
C LEU A 217 -6.98 6.23 14.50
N VAL A 218 -6.09 7.17 14.84
CA VAL A 218 -5.12 7.06 15.94
C VAL A 218 -5.45 8.07 17.02
N PRO A 219 -5.83 7.64 18.25
CA PRO A 219 -6.16 8.57 19.33
C PRO A 219 -5.04 9.57 19.63
N GLY A 220 -5.38 10.85 19.71
CA GLY A 220 -4.43 11.93 19.97
C GLY A 220 -3.48 12.30 18.83
N LEU A 221 -3.54 11.57 17.69
CA LEU A 221 -2.72 11.87 16.51
C LEU A 221 -3.59 12.31 15.32
N THR A 222 -4.55 11.47 14.90
CA THR A 222 -5.44 11.78 13.75
C THR A 222 -6.89 11.98 14.17
N SER A 223 -7.22 11.83 15.45
CA SER A 223 -8.58 11.73 15.98
C SER A 223 -9.27 13.05 16.34
N SER A 224 -8.63 14.23 16.16
CA SER A 224 -9.29 15.50 16.45
C SER A 224 -10.49 15.73 15.52
N GLU A 225 -11.53 16.39 16.03
CA GLU A 225 -12.73 16.72 15.24
C GLU A 225 -12.36 17.57 14.03
N GLU A 226 -11.48 18.55 14.21
CA GLU A 226 -11.01 19.43 13.13
C GLU A 226 -10.28 18.63 12.02
N ASN A 227 -9.39 17.70 12.39
CA ASN A 227 -8.69 16.89 11.41
C ASN A 227 -9.65 16.00 10.61
N VAL A 228 -10.62 15.36 11.28
CA VAL A 228 -11.63 14.52 10.62
C VAL A 228 -12.52 15.36 9.70
N GLU A 229 -12.93 16.54 10.14
CA GLU A 229 -13.69 17.51 9.35
C GLU A 229 -12.94 17.90 8.06
N ASN A 230 -11.63 18.17 8.19
CA ASN A 230 -10.82 18.52 7.04
C ASN A 230 -10.62 17.31 6.08
N VAL A 231 -10.51 16.08 6.61
CA VAL A 231 -10.52 14.86 5.76
C VAL A 231 -11.85 14.76 4.99
N ALA A 232 -13.00 15.01 5.65
CA ALA A 232 -14.29 14.98 4.98
C ALA A 232 -14.36 16.00 3.83
N LYS A 233 -13.90 17.23 4.04
CA LYS A 233 -13.83 18.26 2.98
C LYS A 233 -12.90 17.87 1.82
N ILE A 234 -11.80 17.20 2.11
CA ILE A 234 -10.92 16.64 1.06
C ILE A 234 -11.70 15.61 0.26
N CYS A 235 -12.42 14.70 0.91
CA CYS A 235 -13.23 13.68 0.24
C CYS A 235 -14.36 14.30 -0.60
N GLU A 236 -15.01 15.38 -0.12
CA GLU A 236 -16.00 16.15 -0.90
C GLU A 236 -15.40 16.70 -2.20
N SER A 237 -14.12 17.09 -2.20
CA SER A 237 -13.44 17.59 -3.40
C SER A 237 -13.25 16.50 -4.49
N PHE A 238 -13.43 15.23 -4.16
CA PHE A 238 -13.41 14.10 -5.08
C PHE A 238 -14.81 13.77 -5.63
N GLY A 239 -15.88 14.38 -5.07
CA GLY A 239 -17.26 14.22 -5.53
C GLY A 239 -17.74 12.77 -5.56
N ASP A 240 -18.53 12.42 -6.59
CA ASP A 240 -19.14 11.09 -6.76
C ASP A 240 -18.13 9.96 -7.04
N ALA A 241 -16.85 10.28 -7.12
CA ALA A 241 -15.80 9.28 -7.23
C ALA A 241 -15.65 8.47 -5.93
N VAL A 242 -15.93 9.08 -4.76
CA VAL A 242 -15.87 8.40 -3.46
C VAL A 242 -17.08 7.50 -3.29
N GLU A 243 -16.86 6.18 -3.29
CA GLU A 243 -17.94 5.21 -3.04
C GLU A 243 -18.20 5.04 -1.54
N HIS A 244 -17.14 5.04 -0.73
CA HIS A 244 -17.23 5.02 0.73
C HIS A 244 -15.91 5.42 1.40
N ILE A 245 -15.96 5.56 2.72
CA ILE A 245 -14.81 5.80 3.59
C ILE A 245 -14.66 4.63 4.57
N ASP A 246 -13.47 4.00 4.61
CA ASP A 246 -13.10 3.02 5.62
C ASP A 246 -12.43 3.72 6.81
N VAL A 247 -13.05 3.66 7.99
CA VAL A 247 -12.46 4.15 9.24
C VAL A 247 -11.70 3.02 9.93
N LEU A 248 -10.40 2.96 9.69
CA LEU A 248 -9.52 1.91 10.18
C LEU A 248 -8.99 2.25 11.58
N GLY A 249 -9.47 1.55 12.61
CA GLY A 249 -8.97 1.72 13.97
C GLY A 249 -7.49 1.30 14.07
N PHE A 250 -6.65 2.19 14.64
CA PHE A 250 -5.25 1.86 14.91
C PHE A 250 -5.12 0.60 15.78
N HIS A 251 -4.15 -0.24 15.45
CA HIS A 251 -3.77 -1.44 16.20
C HIS A 251 -2.25 -1.70 16.15
N GLN A 252 -1.75 -2.54 17.04
CA GLN A 252 -0.32 -2.78 17.27
C GLN A 252 0.27 -3.94 16.41
N LEU A 253 -0.42 -4.45 15.40
CA LEU A 253 0.03 -5.62 14.62
C LEU A 253 1.35 -5.39 13.87
N GLY A 254 1.67 -4.14 13.51
CA GLY A 254 2.95 -3.79 12.88
C GLY A 254 4.16 -3.75 13.84
N ARG A 255 3.93 -3.59 15.17
CA ARG A 255 4.97 -3.38 16.17
C ARG A 255 6.11 -4.43 16.13
N PRO A 256 5.86 -5.74 16.00
CA PRO A 256 6.94 -6.72 15.91
C PRO A 256 7.90 -6.49 14.74
N LYS A 257 7.40 -5.98 13.61
CA LYS A 257 8.24 -5.67 12.43
C LYS A 257 9.18 -4.49 12.71
N TRP A 258 8.72 -3.45 13.42
CA TRP A 258 9.57 -2.33 13.83
C TRP A 258 10.71 -2.80 14.74
N HIS A 259 10.41 -3.65 15.71
CA HIS A 259 11.43 -4.23 16.60
C HIS A 259 12.42 -5.11 15.85
N MET A 260 11.96 -5.97 14.92
CA MET A 260 12.85 -6.79 14.08
C MET A 260 13.79 -5.96 13.21
N LEU A 261 13.35 -4.78 12.79
CA LEU A 261 14.17 -3.86 12.01
C LEU A 261 15.11 -3.00 12.88
N ASN A 262 15.03 -3.09 14.20
CA ASN A 262 15.71 -2.22 15.17
C ASN A 262 15.42 -0.73 14.91
N ILE A 263 14.16 -0.42 14.57
CA ILE A 263 13.68 0.95 14.38
C ILE A 263 12.80 1.30 15.58
N PRO A 264 13.05 2.42 16.27
CA PRO A 264 12.16 2.87 17.35
C PRO A 264 10.73 3.01 16.84
N TYR A 265 9.76 2.39 17.54
CA TYR A 265 8.36 2.51 17.17
C TYR A 265 7.72 3.73 17.85
N PRO A 266 7.31 4.78 17.10
CA PRO A 266 6.81 6.00 17.71
C PRO A 266 5.53 5.82 18.53
N LEU A 267 4.76 4.76 18.24
CA LEU A 267 3.47 4.47 18.86
C LEU A 267 3.52 3.23 19.77
N GLU A 268 4.67 3.00 20.43
CA GLU A 268 4.93 1.80 21.26
C GLU A 268 3.81 1.52 22.28
N ASP A 269 3.39 2.58 23.01
CA ASP A 269 2.38 2.49 24.07
C ASP A 269 0.99 2.98 23.63
N GLN A 270 0.83 3.30 22.33
CA GLN A 270 -0.42 3.85 21.82
C GLN A 270 -1.52 2.78 21.83
N LYS A 271 -2.64 3.10 22.49
CA LYS A 271 -3.84 2.26 22.46
C LYS A 271 -4.67 2.53 21.20
N GLY A 272 -5.42 1.53 20.78
CA GLY A 272 -6.42 1.70 19.73
C GLY A 272 -7.56 2.66 20.15
N PRO A 273 -8.36 3.14 19.21
CA PRO A 273 -9.51 3.99 19.50
C PRO A 273 -10.59 3.23 20.28
N SER A 274 -11.29 3.93 21.17
CA SER A 274 -12.50 3.39 21.79
C SER A 274 -13.65 3.30 20.79
N GLU A 275 -14.64 2.44 21.05
CA GLU A 275 -15.82 2.35 20.18
C GLU A 275 -16.57 3.69 20.10
N ALA A 276 -16.66 4.45 21.21
CA ALA A 276 -17.26 5.77 21.19
C ALA A 276 -16.50 6.75 20.27
N MET A 277 -15.17 6.67 20.24
CA MET A 277 -14.36 7.51 19.32
C MET A 277 -14.58 7.09 17.86
N LYS A 278 -14.62 5.79 17.57
CA LYS A 278 -14.90 5.30 16.22
C LYS A 278 -16.28 5.76 15.76
N GLN A 279 -17.30 5.57 16.61
CA GLN A 279 -18.67 5.97 16.32
C GLN A 279 -18.77 7.47 16.02
N ARG A 280 -18.14 8.32 16.82
CA ARG A 280 -18.09 9.77 16.56
C ARG A 280 -17.51 10.09 15.19
N VAL A 281 -16.38 9.44 14.81
CA VAL A 281 -15.72 9.69 13.52
C VAL A 281 -16.58 9.20 12.35
N VAL A 282 -17.22 8.04 12.51
CA VAL A 282 -18.20 7.52 11.53
C VAL A 282 -19.35 8.50 11.34
N GLU A 283 -19.98 8.96 12.44
CA GLU A 283 -21.08 9.93 12.39
C GLU A 283 -20.66 11.25 11.74
N GLN A 284 -19.42 11.70 12.01
CA GLN A 284 -18.89 12.92 11.41
C GLN A 284 -18.78 12.78 9.89
N PHE A 285 -18.21 11.68 9.35
CA PHE A 285 -18.17 11.45 7.90
C PHE A 285 -19.57 11.25 7.31
N GLN A 286 -20.48 10.56 8.02
CA GLN A 286 -21.87 10.37 7.58
C GLN A 286 -22.63 11.70 7.49
N SER A 287 -22.33 12.68 8.36
CA SER A 287 -22.96 14.01 8.31
C SER A 287 -22.62 14.80 7.02
N HIS A 288 -21.54 14.41 6.34
CA HIS A 288 -21.15 14.90 5.01
C HIS A 288 -21.76 14.07 3.86
N GLY A 289 -22.61 13.09 4.17
CA GLY A 289 -23.30 12.25 3.17
C GLY A 289 -22.52 11.03 2.70
N PHE A 290 -21.36 10.71 3.30
CA PHE A 290 -20.57 9.53 2.92
C PHE A 290 -21.14 8.23 3.50
N THR A 291 -21.04 7.14 2.73
CA THR A 291 -21.13 5.79 3.25
C THR A 291 -19.84 5.48 4.00
N VAL A 292 -19.93 4.91 5.22
CA VAL A 292 -18.77 4.69 6.08
C VAL A 292 -18.78 3.27 6.66
N TYR A 293 -17.64 2.60 6.62
CA TYR A 293 -17.43 1.27 7.20
C TYR A 293 -16.33 1.29 8.29
#